data_670d321e2df653337c63a3b35ba89ce6
#
_entry.id   670d321e2df653337c63a3b35ba89ce6
#
_cell.length_a   1.000
_cell.length_b   1.000
_cell.length_c   1.000
_cell.angle_alpha   90.00
_cell.angle_beta   90.00
_cell.angle_gamma   90.00
#
_symmetry.space_group_name_H-M   'P 1'
#
loop_
_entity.id
_entity.type
_entity.pdbx_description
1 polymer ?
#
loop_
_entity_poly.entity_id
_entity_poly.type
_entity_poly.pdbx_seq_one_letter_code
_entity_poly.pdbx_strand_id
1 'polypeptide(L)'
;MYENKLIVPAPKIKDRQFSKPLLCGPGPSDIWPSVNEALTKPILSPFCDELFNVMDDIRAGLQYAFQTKSKLVLAMSGSGHSGMEAVISNLVGPKQKLLICARGIWDDRALDMATRYGINAIVHRIPFNTTFSFAVIEGLLKRIRPKALFITHGDSSTGSVQKIEGLGTLCHKYGALLLVDTVVSLSAEPFLMDEWGVDGVYSSTQKVLSGPAGISPVAFSERAQEVIKKRNFKPPFYFDIELLAAQWNCFGNTRKYHHTLSPPLLWALRTCLKELIKETLPEAWARHSRTTAHFQKRIQELSLELLIPKPEDRLVTVTTVVLPKGYDYIEFVKYMIKNHNILIFPGLGPTVGKALRVGIMGVNSTIQVADAVADAIADTLIALKKSSL
;
A
#
# COMPACT_ATOMS: atom_id res chain seq x y z
N MET A 1 -11.35 -6.89 -48.77
CA MET A 1 -11.70 -8.33 -48.78
C MET A 1 -12.14 -8.87 -47.39
N TYR A 2 -11.86 -8.20 -46.25
CA TYR A 2 -12.25 -8.65 -44.92
C TYR A 2 -13.37 -7.80 -44.29
N GLU A 3 -13.74 -6.63 -44.87
CA GLU A 3 -14.76 -5.70 -44.27
C GLU A 3 -16.10 -6.37 -43.98
N ASN A 4 -16.55 -7.27 -44.88
CA ASN A 4 -17.82 -8.02 -44.72
C ASN A 4 -17.72 -9.23 -43.76
N LYS A 5 -16.55 -9.44 -43.12
CA LYS A 5 -16.31 -10.56 -42.17
C LYS A 5 -16.23 -10.09 -40.71
N LEU A 6 -16.35 -8.78 -40.45
CA LEU A 6 -16.34 -8.26 -39.09
C LEU A 6 -17.61 -8.68 -38.36
N ILE A 7 -17.44 -9.43 -37.25
CA ILE A 7 -18.53 -9.90 -36.42
C ILE A 7 -19.04 -8.76 -35.52
N VAL A 8 -18.14 -7.86 -35.12
CA VAL A 8 -18.46 -6.71 -34.25
C VAL A 8 -18.14 -5.43 -35.00
N PRO A 9 -19.13 -4.53 -35.22
CA PRO A 9 -18.88 -3.23 -35.84
C PRO A 9 -18.06 -2.34 -34.90
N ALA A 10 -17.35 -1.36 -35.44
CA ALA A 10 -16.58 -0.40 -34.66
C ALA A 10 -17.49 0.36 -33.66
N PRO A 11 -17.17 0.34 -32.36
CA PRO A 11 -17.96 1.07 -31.37
C PRO A 11 -17.71 2.58 -31.52
N LYS A 12 -18.76 3.38 -31.25
CA LYS A 12 -18.61 4.83 -31.14
C LYS A 12 -18.13 5.19 -29.74
N ILE A 13 -16.84 5.50 -29.59
CA ILE A 13 -16.27 6.00 -28.35
C ILE A 13 -16.51 7.52 -28.30
N LYS A 14 -17.27 7.96 -27.30
CA LYS A 14 -17.59 9.39 -27.11
C LYS A 14 -16.53 10.05 -26.25
N ASP A 15 -16.12 11.25 -26.61
CA ASP A 15 -15.36 12.12 -25.71
C ASP A 15 -16.18 12.42 -24.46
N ARG A 16 -15.52 12.34 -23.30
CA ARG A 16 -16.14 12.61 -22.01
C ARG A 16 -15.35 13.68 -21.28
N GLN A 17 -16.06 14.60 -20.65
CA GLN A 17 -15.44 15.50 -19.67
C GLN A 17 -15.37 14.78 -18.33
N PHE A 18 -14.23 14.90 -17.67
CA PHE A 18 -13.98 14.33 -16.35
C PHE A 18 -13.76 15.44 -15.33
N SER A 19 -14.45 15.37 -14.20
CA SER A 19 -14.10 16.18 -13.05
C SER A 19 -12.78 15.68 -12.45
N LYS A 20 -12.00 16.57 -11.85
CA LYS A 20 -10.79 16.24 -11.09
C LYS A 20 -11.03 16.57 -9.61
N PRO A 21 -11.64 15.69 -8.83
CA PRO A 21 -11.79 15.90 -7.40
C PRO A 21 -10.44 15.80 -6.70
N LEU A 22 -10.32 16.49 -5.55
CA LEU A 22 -9.23 16.28 -4.62
C LEU A 22 -9.35 14.87 -4.02
N LEU A 23 -8.32 14.04 -4.19
CA LEU A 23 -8.34 12.64 -3.78
C LEU A 23 -7.97 12.50 -2.31
N CYS A 24 -8.94 12.52 -1.43
CA CYS A 24 -8.81 12.35 0.01
C CYS A 24 -9.43 11.04 0.54
N GLY A 25 -9.46 10.00 -0.30
CA GLY A 25 -9.77 8.63 0.12
C GLY A 25 -8.52 7.86 0.55
N PRO A 26 -8.65 6.59 0.99
CA PRO A 26 -7.52 5.74 1.41
C PRO A 26 -6.64 5.28 0.23
N GLY A 27 -6.67 6.02 -0.85
CA GLY A 27 -5.96 5.82 -2.11
C GLY A 27 -6.85 5.34 -3.25
N PRO A 28 -6.46 5.71 -4.50
CA PRO A 28 -5.23 6.42 -4.83
C PRO A 28 -5.18 7.85 -4.25
N SER A 29 -3.95 8.37 -4.05
CA SER A 29 -3.69 9.79 -3.77
C SER A 29 -3.54 10.58 -5.08
N ASP A 30 -3.54 11.91 -5.01
CA ASP A 30 -3.07 12.72 -6.12
C ASP A 30 -1.59 12.46 -6.39
N ILE A 31 -1.14 12.79 -7.60
CA ILE A 31 0.26 12.62 -8.02
C ILE A 31 1.00 13.97 -7.97
N TRP A 32 2.30 13.94 -7.71
CA TRP A 32 3.16 15.12 -7.79
C TRP A 32 3.10 15.74 -9.20
N PRO A 33 3.13 17.09 -9.33
CA PRO A 33 3.22 17.73 -10.65
C PRO A 33 4.39 17.22 -11.48
N SER A 34 5.56 17.04 -10.88
CA SER A 34 6.75 16.47 -11.51
C SER A 34 6.55 15.02 -12.00
N VAL A 35 5.72 14.24 -11.33
CA VAL A 35 5.36 12.87 -11.75
C VAL A 35 4.43 12.92 -12.96
N ASN A 36 3.51 13.89 -13.01
CA ASN A 36 2.65 14.07 -14.17
C ASN A 36 3.47 14.42 -15.43
N GLU A 37 4.47 15.28 -15.30
CA GLU A 37 5.44 15.58 -16.38
C GLU A 37 6.25 14.32 -16.77
N ALA A 38 6.66 13.51 -15.79
CA ALA A 38 7.43 12.30 -16.05
C ALA A 38 6.66 11.27 -16.89
N LEU A 39 5.32 11.22 -16.78
CA LEU A 39 4.47 10.32 -17.57
C LEU A 39 4.47 10.66 -19.07
N THR A 40 4.86 11.86 -19.47
CA THR A 40 4.94 12.28 -20.88
C THR A 40 6.31 12.06 -21.52
N LYS A 41 7.28 11.49 -20.77
CA LYS A 41 8.61 11.18 -21.29
C LYS A 41 8.58 10.09 -22.36
N PRO A 42 9.60 10.05 -23.25
CA PRO A 42 9.66 9.05 -24.31
C PRO A 42 9.56 7.62 -23.82
N ILE A 43 8.94 6.78 -24.64
CA ILE A 43 8.94 5.32 -24.44
C ILE A 43 10.35 4.80 -24.71
N LEU A 44 10.91 4.06 -23.75
CA LEU A 44 12.23 3.47 -23.84
C LEU A 44 12.13 2.00 -24.27
N SER A 45 13.12 1.55 -25.05
CA SER A 45 13.27 0.13 -25.38
C SER A 45 13.60 -0.70 -24.14
N PRO A 46 13.09 -1.94 -24.02
CA PRO A 46 13.44 -2.83 -22.90
C PRO A 46 14.92 -3.24 -22.87
N PHE A 47 15.70 -2.89 -23.89
CA PHE A 47 17.13 -3.27 -24.03
C PHE A 47 18.05 -2.07 -24.14
N CYS A 48 17.61 -0.84 -23.81
CA CYS A 48 18.45 0.34 -23.86
C CYS A 48 19.05 0.69 -22.50
N ASP A 49 20.24 1.29 -22.52
CA ASP A 49 20.95 1.70 -21.32
C ASP A 49 20.19 2.75 -20.51
N GLU A 50 19.42 3.62 -21.16
CA GLU A 50 18.59 4.64 -20.51
C GLU A 50 17.55 3.99 -19.60
N LEU A 51 16.89 2.90 -20.06
CA LEU A 51 15.94 2.17 -19.21
C LEU A 51 16.68 1.48 -18.06
N PHE A 52 17.85 0.91 -18.31
CA PHE A 52 18.65 0.27 -17.28
C PHE A 52 19.06 1.27 -16.20
N ASN A 53 19.49 2.47 -16.57
CA ASN A 53 19.79 3.55 -15.64
C ASN A 53 18.57 3.95 -14.79
N VAL A 54 17.39 4.05 -15.40
CA VAL A 54 16.11 4.31 -14.67
C VAL A 54 15.83 3.19 -13.66
N MET A 55 16.02 1.95 -14.05
CA MET A 55 15.82 0.80 -13.15
C MET A 55 16.82 0.79 -11.99
N ASP A 56 18.07 1.14 -12.22
CA ASP A 56 19.10 1.20 -11.17
C ASP A 56 18.83 2.36 -10.20
N ASP A 57 18.43 3.54 -10.69
CA ASP A 57 17.97 4.65 -9.86
C ASP A 57 16.77 4.26 -8.98
N ILE A 58 15.81 3.55 -9.56
CA ILE A 58 14.63 3.05 -8.82
C ILE A 58 15.07 2.10 -7.70
N ARG A 59 15.97 1.15 -8.00
CA ARG A 59 16.47 0.22 -6.97
C ARG A 59 17.14 0.96 -5.81
N ALA A 60 18.01 1.91 -6.11
CA ALA A 60 18.67 2.73 -5.10
C ALA A 60 17.66 3.54 -4.28
N GLY A 61 16.69 4.18 -4.93
CA GLY A 61 15.62 4.91 -4.27
C GLY A 61 14.71 4.01 -3.40
N LEU A 62 14.44 2.79 -3.82
CA LEU A 62 13.67 1.82 -3.03
C LEU A 62 14.47 1.27 -1.84
N GLN A 63 15.79 1.05 -1.98
CA GLN A 63 16.65 0.73 -0.83
C GLN A 63 16.56 1.82 0.24
N TYR A 64 16.58 3.09 -0.18
CA TYR A 64 16.37 4.23 0.72
C TYR A 64 14.97 4.22 1.33
N ALA A 65 13.92 4.03 0.53
CA ALA A 65 12.53 4.06 1.02
C ALA A 65 12.22 2.93 2.03
N PHE A 66 12.76 1.73 1.82
CA PHE A 66 12.62 0.60 2.73
C PHE A 66 13.66 0.57 3.85
N GLN A 67 14.71 1.41 3.78
CA GLN A 67 15.85 1.39 4.71
C GLN A 67 16.49 0.01 4.77
N THR A 68 16.96 -0.47 3.61
CA THR A 68 17.61 -1.77 3.45
C THR A 68 18.86 -1.71 2.60
N LYS A 69 19.87 -2.50 2.97
CA LYS A 69 21.06 -2.76 2.18
C LYS A 69 20.91 -3.97 1.27
N SER A 70 19.78 -4.64 1.32
CA SER A 70 19.50 -5.81 0.47
C SER A 70 19.67 -5.46 -1.01
N LYS A 71 20.30 -6.36 -1.76
CA LYS A 71 20.40 -6.26 -3.22
C LYS A 71 19.08 -6.66 -3.92
N LEU A 72 18.27 -7.49 -3.28
CA LEU A 72 17.01 -7.97 -3.84
C LEU A 72 15.87 -6.98 -3.54
N VAL A 73 15.95 -5.84 -4.22
CA VAL A 73 14.95 -4.78 -4.21
C VAL A 73 14.62 -4.43 -5.65
N LEU A 74 13.34 -4.39 -5.98
CA LEU A 74 12.86 -4.08 -7.33
C LEU A 74 11.42 -3.58 -7.33
N ALA A 75 10.92 -3.19 -8.49
CA ALA A 75 9.55 -2.75 -8.68
C ALA A 75 8.83 -3.69 -9.67
N MET A 76 7.77 -4.31 -9.21
CA MET A 76 6.98 -5.25 -10.02
C MET A 76 5.94 -4.52 -10.84
N SER A 77 5.73 -4.96 -12.08
CA SER A 77 4.57 -4.54 -12.88
C SER A 77 3.29 -5.10 -12.25
N GLY A 78 2.37 -4.21 -11.86
CA GLY A 78 1.11 -4.57 -11.24
C GLY A 78 0.78 -3.69 -10.03
N SER A 79 -0.41 -3.88 -9.46
CA SER A 79 -0.84 -3.15 -8.26
C SER A 79 -0.17 -3.72 -7.00
N GLY A 80 -0.44 -3.11 -5.82
CA GLY A 80 0.05 -3.64 -4.53
C GLY A 80 -0.26 -5.11 -4.29
N HIS A 81 -1.34 -5.64 -4.87
CA HIS A 81 -1.65 -7.07 -4.82
C HIS A 81 -0.58 -7.94 -5.51
N SER A 82 0.05 -7.47 -6.59
CA SER A 82 1.15 -8.21 -7.23
C SER A 82 2.34 -8.36 -6.30
N GLY A 83 2.65 -7.34 -5.50
CA GLY A 83 3.69 -7.39 -4.47
C GLY A 83 3.34 -8.34 -3.32
N MET A 84 2.09 -8.28 -2.82
CA MET A 84 1.58 -9.20 -1.80
C MET A 84 1.72 -10.66 -2.27
N GLU A 85 1.25 -10.94 -3.47
CA GLU A 85 1.25 -12.27 -4.06
C GLU A 85 2.68 -12.78 -4.31
N ALA A 86 3.58 -11.92 -4.79
CA ALA A 86 4.98 -12.26 -4.98
C ALA A 86 5.68 -12.56 -3.64
N VAL A 87 5.50 -11.72 -2.61
CA VAL A 87 6.12 -11.95 -1.31
C VAL A 87 5.65 -13.27 -0.71
N ILE A 88 4.36 -13.55 -0.74
CA ILE A 88 3.79 -14.79 -0.19
C ILE A 88 4.26 -16.00 -0.99
N SER A 89 4.09 -16.00 -2.31
CA SER A 89 4.33 -17.16 -3.17
C SER A 89 5.81 -17.53 -3.33
N ASN A 90 6.74 -16.59 -3.12
CA ASN A 90 8.18 -16.89 -3.16
C ASN A 90 8.74 -17.43 -1.84
N LEU A 91 8.12 -17.07 -0.70
CA LEU A 91 8.66 -17.37 0.62
C LEU A 91 7.94 -18.51 1.35
N VAL A 92 6.71 -18.82 0.94
CA VAL A 92 5.90 -19.88 1.56
C VAL A 92 5.36 -20.80 0.47
N GLY A 93 5.77 -22.05 0.51
CA GLY A 93 5.34 -23.07 -0.46
C GLY A 93 4.07 -23.83 -0.05
N PRO A 94 3.52 -24.65 -0.97
CA PRO A 94 2.36 -25.47 -0.70
C PRO A 94 2.54 -26.31 0.58
N LYS A 95 1.48 -26.42 1.37
CA LYS A 95 1.43 -27.13 2.67
C LYS A 95 2.29 -26.53 3.79
N GLN A 96 3.15 -25.56 3.52
CA GLN A 96 3.86 -24.83 4.58
C GLN A 96 2.89 -23.92 5.33
N LYS A 97 3.15 -23.69 6.63
CA LYS A 97 2.28 -22.87 7.47
C LYS A 97 2.61 -21.39 7.30
N LEU A 98 1.59 -20.59 6.99
CA LEU A 98 1.62 -19.13 7.05
C LEU A 98 0.71 -18.66 8.19
N LEU A 99 1.27 -18.00 9.20
CA LEU A 99 0.48 -17.33 10.22
C LEU A 99 0.08 -15.95 9.70
N ILE A 100 -1.21 -15.63 9.69
CA ILE A 100 -1.75 -14.32 9.32
C ILE A 100 -2.35 -13.67 10.55
N CYS A 101 -1.77 -12.54 10.98
CA CYS A 101 -2.28 -11.69 12.05
C CYS A 101 -3.31 -10.71 11.47
N ALA A 102 -4.60 -11.07 11.57
CA ALA A 102 -5.67 -10.39 10.85
C ALA A 102 -6.47 -9.41 11.71
N ARG A 103 -6.68 -8.18 11.17
CA ARG A 103 -7.56 -7.14 11.75
C ARG A 103 -8.37 -6.39 10.70
N GLY A 104 -8.00 -6.49 9.42
CA GLY A 104 -8.65 -5.80 8.32
C GLY A 104 -8.82 -6.65 7.07
N ILE A 105 -9.27 -6.03 5.98
CA ILE A 105 -9.58 -6.73 4.72
C ILE A 105 -8.33 -7.20 3.97
N TRP A 106 -7.17 -6.53 4.18
CA TRP A 106 -5.94 -6.88 3.47
C TRP A 106 -5.35 -8.20 3.97
N ASP A 107 -5.57 -8.51 5.23
CA ASP A 107 -5.22 -9.79 5.84
C ASP A 107 -6.10 -10.92 5.28
N ASP A 108 -7.39 -10.65 5.01
CA ASP A 108 -8.29 -11.59 4.32
C ASP A 108 -7.86 -11.82 2.87
N ARG A 109 -7.31 -10.78 2.22
CA ARG A 109 -6.75 -10.91 0.88
C ARG A 109 -5.49 -11.78 0.86
N ALA A 110 -4.61 -11.63 1.86
CA ALA A 110 -3.45 -12.51 2.02
C ALA A 110 -3.87 -13.98 2.26
N LEU A 111 -4.94 -14.21 3.03
CA LEU A 111 -5.52 -15.53 3.24
C LEU A 111 -6.03 -16.14 1.93
N ASP A 112 -6.78 -15.39 1.12
CA ASP A 112 -7.30 -15.87 -0.17
C ASP A 112 -6.15 -16.26 -1.12
N MET A 113 -5.13 -15.40 -1.24
CA MET A 113 -3.93 -15.69 -2.05
C MET A 113 -3.20 -16.93 -1.56
N ALA A 114 -2.91 -17.02 -0.26
CA ALA A 114 -2.23 -18.18 0.33
C ALA A 114 -3.00 -19.49 0.08
N THR A 115 -4.32 -19.45 0.20
CA THR A 115 -5.19 -20.61 -0.04
C THR A 115 -5.11 -21.06 -1.50
N ARG A 116 -5.11 -20.13 -2.46
CA ARG A 116 -4.97 -20.44 -3.90
C ARG A 116 -3.66 -21.14 -4.24
N TYR A 117 -2.60 -20.86 -3.50
CA TYR A 117 -1.28 -21.52 -3.67
C TYR A 117 -1.13 -22.80 -2.85
N GLY A 118 -2.20 -23.29 -2.22
CA GLY A 118 -2.17 -24.51 -1.38
C GLY A 118 -1.31 -24.35 -0.12
N ILE A 119 -1.09 -23.12 0.32
CA ILE A 119 -0.39 -22.80 1.57
C ILE A 119 -1.33 -23.08 2.74
N ASN A 120 -0.81 -23.67 3.81
CA ASN A 120 -1.56 -23.88 5.04
C ASN A 120 -1.62 -22.58 5.84
N ALA A 121 -2.57 -21.69 5.46
CA ALA A 121 -2.76 -20.40 6.11
C ALA A 121 -3.54 -20.56 7.43
N ILE A 122 -2.96 -20.06 8.51
CA ILE A 122 -3.56 -20.08 9.87
C ILE A 122 -3.79 -18.63 10.27
N VAL A 123 -5.06 -18.25 10.41
CA VAL A 123 -5.47 -16.89 10.74
C VAL A 123 -5.74 -16.76 12.24
N HIS A 124 -5.14 -15.74 12.85
CA HIS A 124 -5.55 -15.25 14.16
C HIS A 124 -6.12 -13.85 14.02
N ARG A 125 -7.38 -13.67 14.42
CA ARG A 125 -8.10 -12.42 14.23
C ARG A 125 -8.35 -11.73 15.56
N ILE A 126 -8.10 -10.42 15.59
CA ILE A 126 -8.44 -9.52 16.71
C ILE A 126 -9.51 -8.50 16.25
N PRO A 127 -10.14 -7.77 17.17
CA PRO A 127 -11.04 -6.67 16.80
C PRO A 127 -10.34 -5.65 15.88
N PHE A 128 -11.04 -5.21 14.85
CA PHE A 128 -10.48 -4.35 13.78
C PHE A 128 -10.01 -2.96 14.25
N ASN A 129 -10.45 -2.51 15.42
CA ASN A 129 -10.05 -1.23 16.02
C ASN A 129 -8.95 -1.37 17.08
N THR A 130 -8.24 -2.50 17.08
CA THR A 130 -7.13 -2.81 17.99
C THR A 130 -5.89 -3.25 17.22
N THR A 131 -4.75 -3.38 17.92
CA THR A 131 -3.49 -3.90 17.39
C THR A 131 -3.00 -5.11 18.15
N PHE A 132 -2.15 -5.92 17.54
CA PHE A 132 -1.55 -7.09 18.17
C PHE A 132 -0.48 -6.69 19.17
N SER A 133 -0.56 -7.24 20.41
CA SER A 133 0.57 -7.19 21.33
C SER A 133 1.62 -8.25 20.96
N PHE A 134 2.89 -7.96 21.24
CA PHE A 134 3.97 -8.93 21.01
C PHE A 134 3.81 -10.21 21.80
N ALA A 135 3.25 -10.16 23.00
CA ALA A 135 2.96 -11.34 23.81
C ALA A 135 1.97 -12.30 23.13
N VAL A 136 0.92 -11.76 22.48
CA VAL A 136 -0.03 -12.57 21.70
C VAL A 136 0.68 -13.20 20.50
N ILE A 137 1.46 -12.41 19.74
CA ILE A 137 2.20 -12.92 18.58
C ILE A 137 3.21 -13.98 19.00
N GLU A 138 3.95 -13.78 20.10
CA GLU A 138 4.90 -14.76 20.61
C GLU A 138 4.22 -16.09 20.97
N GLY A 139 3.09 -16.03 21.68
CA GLY A 139 2.29 -17.21 21.99
C GLY A 139 1.84 -17.99 20.74
N LEU A 140 1.46 -17.27 19.66
CA LEU A 140 1.09 -17.85 18.38
C LEU A 140 2.30 -18.50 17.69
N LEU A 141 3.43 -17.79 17.59
CA LEU A 141 4.66 -18.30 16.98
C LEU A 141 5.16 -19.56 17.69
N LYS A 142 5.15 -19.57 19.03
CA LYS A 142 5.54 -20.73 19.85
C LYS A 142 4.66 -21.94 19.57
N ARG A 143 3.35 -21.76 19.51
CA ARG A 143 2.36 -22.84 19.34
C ARG A 143 2.31 -23.37 17.90
N ILE A 144 2.33 -22.47 16.90
CA ILE A 144 2.06 -22.80 15.49
C ILE A 144 3.34 -23.22 14.78
N ARG A 145 4.48 -22.58 15.12
CA ARG A 145 5.76 -22.75 14.41
C ARG A 145 5.59 -22.58 12.89
N PRO A 146 5.13 -21.42 12.43
CA PRO A 146 4.90 -21.17 11.01
C PRO A 146 6.21 -20.99 10.25
N LYS A 147 6.18 -21.18 8.90
CA LYS A 147 7.28 -20.81 8.01
C LYS A 147 7.45 -19.29 7.94
N ALA A 148 6.33 -18.57 7.95
CA ALA A 148 6.31 -17.10 7.96
C ALA A 148 5.11 -16.57 8.74
N LEU A 149 5.25 -15.34 9.25
CA LEU A 149 4.18 -14.51 9.77
C LEU A 149 3.92 -13.38 8.77
N PHE A 150 2.67 -13.20 8.36
CA PHE A 150 2.19 -12.05 7.58
C PHE A 150 1.45 -11.08 8.47
N ILE A 151 1.76 -9.78 8.32
CA ILE A 151 1.13 -8.72 9.08
C ILE A 151 1.06 -7.42 8.26
N THR A 152 -0.06 -6.73 8.35
CA THR A 152 -0.24 -5.40 7.74
C THR A 152 0.28 -4.33 8.68
N HIS A 153 1.27 -3.52 8.26
CA HIS A 153 1.78 -2.38 9.02
C HIS A 153 0.72 -1.28 9.11
N GLY A 154 0.34 -0.67 7.98
CA GLY A 154 -0.76 0.28 7.90
C GLY A 154 -1.99 -0.31 7.26
N ASP A 155 -3.14 -0.29 7.93
CA ASP A 155 -4.39 -0.86 7.39
C ASP A 155 -5.36 0.25 6.97
N SER A 156 -5.53 0.42 5.65
CA SER A 156 -6.44 1.43 5.09
C SER A 156 -7.93 1.09 5.20
N SER A 157 -8.28 -0.14 5.59
CA SER A 157 -9.68 -0.51 5.84
C SER A 157 -10.14 -0.11 7.23
N THR A 158 -9.22 -0.02 8.18
CA THR A 158 -9.48 0.31 9.58
C THR A 158 -8.93 1.67 10.02
N GLY A 159 -7.87 2.16 9.37
CA GLY A 159 -7.14 3.36 9.78
C GLY A 159 -6.19 3.11 10.96
N SER A 160 -5.75 1.87 11.15
CA SER A 160 -4.84 1.51 12.24
C SER A 160 -3.42 1.23 11.75
N VAL A 161 -2.43 1.49 12.62
CA VAL A 161 -1.03 1.14 12.42
C VAL A 161 -0.58 0.08 13.42
N GLN A 162 0.13 -0.94 12.97
CA GLN A 162 0.68 -2.02 13.78
C GLN A 162 2.17 -1.78 14.02
N LYS A 163 2.61 -1.80 15.26
CA LYS A 163 4.03 -1.72 15.60
C LYS A 163 4.77 -2.94 15.05
N ILE A 164 5.83 -2.72 14.26
CA ILE A 164 6.66 -3.76 13.63
C ILE A 164 8.05 -3.86 14.30
N GLU A 165 8.57 -2.77 14.85
CA GLU A 165 9.87 -2.71 15.51
C GLU A 165 10.01 -3.85 16.54
N GLY A 166 11.09 -4.66 16.40
CA GLY A 166 11.35 -5.83 17.26
C GLY A 166 10.60 -7.11 16.87
N LEU A 167 9.61 -7.05 15.98
CA LEU A 167 8.82 -8.21 15.57
C LEU A 167 9.65 -9.22 14.74
N GLY A 168 10.58 -8.74 13.91
CA GLY A 168 11.47 -9.61 13.15
C GLY A 168 12.34 -10.48 14.05
N THR A 169 12.96 -9.88 15.07
CA THR A 169 13.73 -10.63 16.08
C THR A 169 12.88 -11.71 16.74
N LEU A 170 11.63 -11.38 17.06
CA LEU A 170 10.69 -12.33 17.64
C LEU A 170 10.36 -13.46 16.67
N CYS A 171 10.08 -13.18 15.40
CA CYS A 171 9.84 -14.19 14.37
C CYS A 171 11.05 -15.10 14.19
N HIS A 172 12.24 -14.54 14.10
CA HIS A 172 13.49 -15.28 13.90
C HIS A 172 13.80 -16.22 15.07
N LYS A 173 13.51 -15.83 16.31
CA LYS A 173 13.62 -16.69 17.51
C LYS A 173 12.84 -18.00 17.34
N TYR A 174 11.74 -17.99 16.61
CA TYR A 174 10.90 -19.17 16.36
C TYR A 174 11.07 -19.78 14.97
N GLY A 175 12.08 -19.32 14.20
CA GLY A 175 12.41 -19.83 12.87
C GLY A 175 11.45 -19.37 11.76
N ALA A 176 10.62 -18.37 12.04
CA ALA A 176 9.68 -17.80 11.09
C ALA A 176 10.28 -16.59 10.35
N LEU A 177 9.88 -16.38 9.08
CA LEU A 177 10.10 -15.13 8.35
C LEU A 177 9.03 -14.10 8.74
N LEU A 178 9.37 -12.81 8.66
CA LEU A 178 8.42 -11.71 8.82
C LEU A 178 8.08 -11.09 7.46
N LEU A 179 6.80 -11.17 7.05
CA LEU A 179 6.25 -10.58 5.83
C LEU A 179 5.36 -9.40 6.17
N VAL A 180 5.63 -8.23 5.58
CA VAL A 180 4.96 -6.98 5.96
C VAL A 180 4.32 -6.29 4.76
N ASP A 181 3.04 -5.93 4.90
CA ASP A 181 2.36 -5.00 4.00
C ASP A 181 2.62 -3.56 4.44
N THR A 182 3.20 -2.75 3.57
CA THR A 182 3.43 -1.32 3.80
C THR A 182 2.74 -0.42 2.78
N VAL A 183 1.69 -0.92 2.12
CA VAL A 183 1.05 -0.23 0.99
C VAL A 183 0.63 1.20 1.33
N VAL A 184 0.09 1.44 2.52
CA VAL A 184 -0.37 2.77 2.92
C VAL A 184 0.47 3.42 4.02
N SER A 185 1.57 2.81 4.42
CA SER A 185 2.45 3.30 5.48
C SER A 185 3.86 3.67 5.02
N LEU A 186 4.37 3.04 3.94
CA LEU A 186 5.74 3.30 3.45
C LEU A 186 5.93 4.79 3.18
N SER A 187 7.00 5.35 3.72
CA SER A 187 7.39 6.77 3.62
C SER A 187 6.49 7.76 4.40
N ALA A 188 5.41 7.31 5.04
CA ALA A 188 4.60 8.14 5.95
C ALA A 188 4.77 7.75 7.41
N GLU A 189 4.94 6.47 7.68
CA GLU A 189 5.30 5.93 8.98
C GLU A 189 6.78 5.52 8.97
N PRO A 190 7.50 5.60 10.10
CA PRO A 190 8.82 5.01 10.21
C PRO A 190 8.80 3.54 9.80
N PHE A 191 9.73 3.15 8.95
CA PHE A 191 9.92 1.76 8.54
C PHE A 191 11.39 1.49 8.23
N LEU A 192 12.03 0.63 9.02
CA LEU A 192 13.46 0.31 8.96
C LEU A 192 13.61 -1.20 8.74
N MET A 193 13.54 -1.63 7.47
CA MET A 193 13.46 -3.04 7.09
C MET A 193 14.56 -3.89 7.72
N ASP A 194 15.82 -3.48 7.58
CA ASP A 194 16.96 -4.26 8.07
C ASP A 194 17.01 -4.28 9.61
N GLU A 195 16.83 -3.12 10.23
CA GLU A 195 16.89 -2.99 11.69
C GLU A 195 15.75 -3.78 12.36
N TRP A 196 14.57 -3.76 11.78
CA TRP A 196 13.40 -4.45 12.32
C TRP A 196 13.32 -5.93 11.92
N GLY A 197 14.28 -6.41 11.12
CA GLY A 197 14.38 -7.81 10.71
C GLY A 197 13.22 -8.27 9.83
N VAL A 198 12.72 -7.40 8.95
CA VAL A 198 11.67 -7.75 8.00
C VAL A 198 12.26 -8.55 6.85
N ASP A 199 11.68 -9.70 6.52
CA ASP A 199 12.20 -10.61 5.50
C ASP A 199 11.60 -10.41 4.12
N GLY A 200 10.35 -10.06 4.04
CA GLY A 200 9.67 -9.72 2.79
C GLY A 200 8.73 -8.53 2.98
N VAL A 201 8.82 -7.54 2.11
CA VAL A 201 7.98 -6.35 2.18
C VAL A 201 7.53 -5.93 0.80
N TYR A 202 6.35 -5.34 0.72
CA TYR A 202 5.83 -4.71 -0.49
C TYR A 202 5.06 -3.44 -0.19
N SER A 203 4.96 -2.59 -1.22
CA SER A 203 4.17 -1.37 -1.19
C SER A 203 3.50 -1.10 -2.54
N SER A 204 2.99 0.10 -2.77
CA SER A 204 2.34 0.49 -4.00
C SER A 204 2.49 1.98 -4.28
N THR A 205 2.68 2.36 -5.55
CA THR A 205 3.01 3.73 -5.96
C THR A 205 1.88 4.73 -5.75
N GLN A 206 0.61 4.30 -5.85
CA GLN A 206 -0.57 5.20 -5.82
C GLN A 206 -1.00 5.63 -4.41
N LYS A 207 -0.19 5.39 -3.40
CA LYS A 207 -0.45 5.77 -2.01
C LYS A 207 0.47 6.92 -1.60
N VAL A 208 1.26 6.75 -0.57
CA VAL A 208 2.14 7.78 -0.02
C VAL A 208 3.16 8.31 -1.03
N LEU A 209 3.67 7.47 -1.92
CA LEU A 209 4.62 7.88 -2.98
C LEU A 209 4.00 8.84 -4.01
N SER A 210 2.68 8.99 -4.05
CA SER A 210 1.96 9.92 -4.94
C SER A 210 2.33 9.74 -6.42
N GLY A 211 2.33 8.48 -6.85
CA GLY A 211 2.49 8.09 -8.25
C GLY A 211 1.26 7.39 -8.80
N PRO A 212 1.22 7.06 -10.09
CA PRO A 212 0.14 6.29 -10.68
C PRO A 212 0.14 4.85 -10.17
N ALA A 213 -1.05 4.21 -10.15
CA ALA A 213 -1.15 2.78 -9.91
C ALA A 213 -0.49 1.98 -11.06
N GLY A 214 -0.07 0.76 -10.76
CA GLY A 214 0.47 -0.16 -11.79
C GLY A 214 1.89 -0.64 -11.51
N ILE A 215 2.49 -0.19 -10.41
CA ILE A 215 3.78 -0.70 -9.92
C ILE A 215 3.72 -0.99 -8.42
N SER A 216 4.32 -2.11 -8.02
CA SER A 216 4.49 -2.51 -6.63
C SER A 216 5.97 -2.66 -6.30
N PRO A 217 6.55 -1.76 -5.48
CA PRO A 217 7.87 -1.95 -4.88
C PRO A 217 7.89 -3.18 -3.97
N VAL A 218 8.97 -3.97 -4.05
CA VAL A 218 9.20 -5.14 -3.18
C VAL A 218 10.65 -5.21 -2.74
N ALA A 219 10.89 -5.75 -1.53
CA ALA A 219 12.22 -6.03 -1.04
C ALA A 219 12.24 -7.34 -0.24
N PHE A 220 13.39 -8.04 -0.30
CA PHE A 220 13.60 -9.32 0.38
C PHE A 220 14.94 -9.30 1.13
N SER A 221 14.93 -9.68 2.41
CA SER A 221 16.15 -9.76 3.23
C SER A 221 17.13 -10.84 2.72
N GLU A 222 18.35 -10.84 3.23
CA GLU A 222 19.30 -11.91 2.94
C GLU A 222 18.79 -13.28 3.44
N ARG A 223 18.09 -13.31 4.58
CA ARG A 223 17.43 -14.52 5.10
C ARG A 223 16.35 -15.03 4.14
N ALA A 224 15.55 -14.13 3.58
CA ALA A 224 14.56 -14.47 2.57
C ALA A 224 15.21 -15.00 1.29
N GLN A 225 16.31 -14.39 0.84
CA GLN A 225 17.08 -14.87 -0.33
C GLN A 225 17.60 -16.29 -0.13
N GLU A 226 18.08 -16.64 1.06
CA GLU A 226 18.51 -18.02 1.38
C GLU A 226 17.34 -19.02 1.30
N VAL A 227 16.14 -18.61 1.72
CA VAL A 227 14.93 -19.43 1.59
C VAL A 227 14.54 -19.59 0.11
N ILE A 228 14.61 -18.53 -0.68
CA ILE A 228 14.31 -18.55 -2.12
C ILE A 228 15.26 -19.50 -2.85
N LYS A 229 16.56 -19.42 -2.60
CA LYS A 229 17.58 -20.31 -3.22
C LYS A 229 17.37 -21.80 -2.89
N LYS A 230 16.84 -22.08 -1.69
CA LYS A 230 16.66 -23.47 -1.18
C LYS A 230 15.24 -24.01 -1.36
N ARG A 231 14.31 -23.21 -1.92
CA ARG A 231 12.93 -23.66 -2.12
C ARG A 231 12.85 -24.84 -3.09
N ASN A 232 11.97 -25.77 -2.80
CA ASN A 232 11.68 -26.94 -3.63
C ASN A 232 10.35 -26.83 -4.40
N PHE A 233 9.84 -25.61 -4.53
CA PHE A 233 8.62 -25.26 -5.27
C PHE A 233 8.91 -24.07 -6.19
N LYS A 234 8.06 -23.87 -7.21
CA LYS A 234 8.14 -22.72 -8.11
C LYS A 234 6.93 -21.83 -7.86
N PRO A 235 7.13 -20.52 -7.65
CA PRO A 235 6.04 -19.55 -7.67
C PRO A 235 5.51 -19.42 -9.12
N PRO A 236 4.39 -18.71 -9.35
CA PRO A 236 3.96 -18.36 -10.69
C PRO A 236 5.07 -17.65 -11.45
N PHE A 237 5.23 -17.97 -12.74
CA PHE A 237 6.28 -17.42 -13.59
C PHE A 237 6.40 -15.89 -13.48
N TYR A 238 5.26 -15.19 -13.55
CA TYR A 238 5.22 -13.72 -13.54
C TYR A 238 5.68 -13.10 -12.21
N PHE A 239 5.59 -13.83 -11.12
CA PHE A 239 5.98 -13.42 -9.78
C PHE A 239 7.26 -14.09 -9.28
N ASP A 240 7.93 -14.89 -10.12
CA ASP A 240 9.19 -15.51 -9.70
C ASP A 240 10.28 -14.46 -9.51
N ILE A 241 10.63 -14.22 -8.24
CA ILE A 241 11.54 -13.15 -7.87
C ILE A 241 12.97 -13.40 -8.36
N GLU A 242 13.37 -14.65 -8.62
CA GLU A 242 14.69 -14.95 -9.21
C GLU A 242 14.77 -14.49 -10.66
N LEU A 243 13.68 -14.71 -11.44
CA LEU A 243 13.59 -14.24 -12.80
C LEU A 243 13.51 -12.71 -12.87
N LEU A 244 12.72 -12.12 -12.00
CA LEU A 244 12.61 -10.66 -11.88
C LEU A 244 13.94 -10.03 -11.42
N ALA A 245 14.64 -10.64 -10.47
CA ALA A 245 15.96 -10.18 -10.03
C ALA A 245 17.00 -10.19 -11.16
N ALA A 246 16.92 -11.16 -12.07
CA ALA A 246 17.77 -11.20 -13.25
C ALA A 246 17.44 -10.07 -14.24
N GLN A 247 16.16 -9.73 -14.45
CA GLN A 247 15.76 -8.59 -15.27
C GLN A 247 16.20 -7.27 -14.64
N TRP A 248 16.05 -7.11 -13.33
CA TRP A 248 16.44 -5.91 -12.59
C TRP A 248 17.94 -5.82 -12.28
N ASN A 249 18.72 -6.82 -12.65
CA ASN A 249 20.17 -6.91 -12.36
C ASN A 249 20.49 -6.74 -10.86
N CYS A 250 19.71 -7.37 -9.99
CA CYS A 250 19.87 -7.21 -8.55
C CYS A 250 21.24 -7.68 -8.04
N PHE A 251 21.91 -8.58 -8.74
CA PHE A 251 23.17 -9.19 -8.30
C PHE A 251 24.36 -8.90 -9.20
N GLY A 252 24.27 -7.94 -10.14
CA GLY A 252 25.37 -7.53 -11.00
C GLY A 252 25.67 -8.50 -12.14
N ASN A 253 24.75 -9.37 -12.53
CA ASN A 253 24.85 -10.27 -13.66
C ASN A 253 24.32 -9.62 -14.93
N THR A 254 24.47 -10.31 -16.09
CA THR A 254 23.82 -9.88 -17.33
C THR A 254 22.30 -9.88 -17.14
N ARG A 255 21.63 -8.76 -17.50
CA ARG A 255 20.18 -8.64 -17.44
C ARG A 255 19.53 -9.67 -18.36
N LYS A 256 18.47 -10.30 -17.87
CA LYS A 256 17.66 -11.26 -18.64
C LYS A 256 16.26 -10.71 -18.79
N TYR A 257 15.76 -10.68 -20.02
CA TYR A 257 14.38 -10.26 -20.28
C TYR A 257 13.39 -11.23 -19.63
N HIS A 258 12.46 -10.69 -18.86
CA HIS A 258 11.35 -11.43 -18.29
C HIS A 258 10.02 -10.99 -18.92
N HIS A 259 9.72 -9.70 -18.91
CA HIS A 259 8.54 -9.10 -19.53
C HIS A 259 8.82 -7.63 -19.89
N THR A 260 8.00 -7.07 -20.78
CA THR A 260 8.10 -5.65 -21.12
C THR A 260 7.59 -4.80 -19.95
N LEU A 261 8.49 -4.08 -19.31
CA LEU A 261 8.16 -3.08 -18.31
C LEU A 261 7.49 -1.86 -18.96
N SER A 262 6.71 -1.12 -18.22
CA SER A 262 6.09 0.14 -18.67
C SER A 262 7.04 1.32 -18.41
N PRO A 263 7.75 1.86 -19.43
CA PRO A 263 8.66 2.98 -19.22
C PRO A 263 7.98 4.22 -18.60
N PRO A 264 6.74 4.61 -18.98
CA PRO A 264 6.07 5.74 -18.33
C PRO A 264 5.88 5.54 -16.82
N LEU A 265 5.51 4.33 -16.39
CA LEU A 265 5.34 4.04 -14.97
C LEU A 265 6.68 3.98 -14.22
N LEU A 266 7.77 3.53 -14.88
CA LEU A 266 9.11 3.57 -14.29
C LEU A 266 9.63 5.01 -14.16
N TRP A 267 9.41 5.88 -15.17
CA TRP A 267 9.70 7.30 -15.05
C TRP A 267 8.95 7.94 -13.89
N ALA A 268 7.66 7.60 -13.75
CA ALA A 268 6.83 8.08 -12.65
C ALA A 268 7.38 7.64 -11.29
N LEU A 269 7.67 6.34 -11.10
CA LEU A 269 8.22 5.83 -9.83
C LEU A 269 9.58 6.45 -9.51
N ARG A 270 10.49 6.54 -10.49
CA ARG A 270 11.79 7.22 -10.31
C ARG A 270 11.60 8.65 -9.81
N THR A 271 10.62 9.37 -10.38
CA THR A 271 10.34 10.74 -9.97
C THR A 271 9.72 10.82 -8.58
N CYS A 272 8.80 9.91 -8.22
CA CYS A 272 8.30 9.79 -6.85
C CYS A 272 9.41 9.60 -5.82
N LEU A 273 10.36 8.72 -6.13
CA LEU A 273 11.51 8.46 -5.26
C LEU A 273 12.45 9.67 -5.18
N LYS A 274 12.61 10.42 -6.28
CA LYS A 274 13.37 11.66 -6.28
C LYS A 274 12.73 12.73 -5.38
N GLU A 275 11.40 12.87 -5.40
CA GLU A 275 10.69 13.79 -4.50
C GLU A 275 10.86 13.34 -3.03
N LEU A 276 10.72 12.04 -2.74
CA LEU A 276 10.94 11.50 -1.40
C LEU A 276 12.38 11.73 -0.89
N ILE A 277 13.37 11.51 -1.74
CA ILE A 277 14.79 11.74 -1.39
C ILE A 277 15.06 13.23 -1.13
N LYS A 278 14.46 14.11 -1.94
CA LYS A 278 14.55 15.55 -1.77
C LYS A 278 13.92 16.02 -0.45
N GLU A 279 12.77 15.46 -0.09
CA GLU A 279 12.09 15.76 1.19
C GLU A 279 12.81 15.13 2.38
N THR A 280 13.39 13.97 2.23
CA THR A 280 13.91 13.04 3.23
C THR A 280 12.82 12.24 3.97
N LEU A 281 13.17 11.02 4.41
CA LEU A 281 12.24 10.18 5.19
C LEU A 281 11.82 10.82 6.52
N PRO A 282 12.73 11.36 7.36
CA PRO A 282 12.34 11.99 8.61
C PRO A 282 11.34 13.16 8.43
N GLU A 283 11.54 13.99 7.41
CA GLU A 283 10.63 15.10 7.11
C GLU A 283 9.29 14.60 6.58
N ALA A 284 9.28 13.57 5.73
CA ALA A 284 8.06 12.95 5.24
C ALA A 284 7.24 12.35 6.40
N TRP A 285 7.86 11.64 7.33
CA TRP A 285 7.21 11.11 8.54
C TRP A 285 6.65 12.23 9.42
N ALA A 286 7.46 13.25 9.69
CA ALA A 286 7.07 14.39 10.50
C ALA A 286 5.88 15.17 9.87
N ARG A 287 5.90 15.39 8.54
CA ARG A 287 4.84 16.06 7.80
C ARG A 287 3.51 15.30 7.90
N HIS A 288 3.52 13.98 7.64
CA HIS A 288 2.31 13.16 7.75
C HIS A 288 1.77 13.14 9.18
N SER A 289 2.64 12.97 10.16
CA SER A 289 2.25 12.99 11.58
C SER A 289 1.61 14.32 11.97
N ARG A 290 2.24 15.47 11.64
CA ARG A 290 1.68 16.81 11.94
C ARG A 290 0.34 17.04 11.25
N THR A 291 0.24 16.70 9.96
CA THR A 291 -0.99 16.92 9.18
C THR A 291 -2.13 16.07 9.72
N THR A 292 -1.87 14.81 10.04
CA THR A 292 -2.91 13.91 10.55
C THR A 292 -3.33 14.28 11.96
N ALA A 293 -2.41 14.66 12.83
CA ALA A 293 -2.74 15.15 14.17
C ALA A 293 -3.62 16.39 14.11
N HIS A 294 -3.30 17.34 13.21
CA HIS A 294 -4.13 18.51 12.96
C HIS A 294 -5.53 18.14 12.47
N PHE A 295 -5.63 17.28 11.44
CA PHE A 295 -6.91 16.81 10.91
C PHE A 295 -7.76 16.12 11.99
N GLN A 296 -7.17 15.19 12.76
CA GLN A 296 -7.87 14.47 13.82
C GLN A 296 -8.40 15.42 14.89
N LYS A 297 -7.62 16.45 15.27
CA LYS A 297 -8.07 17.49 16.18
C LYS A 297 -9.29 18.23 15.64
N ARG A 298 -9.26 18.67 14.36
CA ARG A 298 -10.40 19.31 13.70
C ARG A 298 -11.65 18.42 13.69
N ILE A 299 -11.51 17.13 13.43
CA ILE A 299 -12.63 16.17 13.48
C ILE A 299 -13.22 16.04 14.88
N GLN A 300 -12.38 16.01 15.92
CA GLN A 300 -12.84 15.94 17.31
C GLN A 300 -13.52 17.24 17.76
N GLU A 301 -13.09 18.41 17.28
CA GLU A 301 -13.76 19.71 17.49
C GLU A 301 -15.17 19.73 16.90
N LEU A 302 -15.44 18.95 15.83
CA LEU A 302 -16.79 18.70 15.30
C LEU A 302 -17.60 17.70 16.13
N SER A 303 -17.10 17.25 17.27
CA SER A 303 -17.69 16.21 18.11
C SER A 303 -17.89 14.86 17.41
N LEU A 304 -17.03 14.56 16.41
CA LEU A 304 -17.01 13.27 15.71
C LEU A 304 -16.02 12.31 16.40
N GLU A 305 -16.41 11.05 16.46
CA GLU A 305 -15.58 9.99 17.01
C GLU A 305 -14.61 9.44 15.97
N LEU A 306 -13.37 9.16 16.39
CA LEU A 306 -12.38 8.43 15.62
C LEU A 306 -12.50 6.94 15.94
N LEU A 307 -12.61 6.11 14.90
CA LEU A 307 -12.84 4.67 15.04
C LEU A 307 -11.72 3.94 15.80
N ILE A 308 -10.46 4.41 15.64
CA ILE A 308 -9.30 3.88 16.37
C ILE A 308 -9.16 4.72 17.65
N PRO A 309 -9.43 4.12 18.85
CA PRO A 309 -9.50 4.90 20.08
C PRO A 309 -8.13 5.39 20.56
N LYS A 310 -7.10 4.53 20.48
CA LYS A 310 -5.76 4.85 20.97
C LYS A 310 -4.99 5.66 19.94
N PRO A 311 -4.49 6.86 20.26
CA PRO A 311 -3.70 7.69 19.33
C PRO A 311 -2.50 6.98 18.72
N GLU A 312 -1.78 6.17 19.52
CA GLU A 312 -0.60 5.42 19.10
C GLU A 312 -0.89 4.28 18.11
N ASP A 313 -2.15 3.86 18.01
CA ASP A 313 -2.61 2.84 17.06
C ASP A 313 -3.21 3.46 15.78
N ARG A 314 -3.26 4.81 15.66
CA ARG A 314 -3.82 5.52 14.50
C ARG A 314 -2.80 5.67 13.41
N LEU A 315 -3.18 5.27 12.19
CA LEU A 315 -2.36 5.42 10.99
C LEU A 315 -2.31 6.90 10.55
N VAL A 316 -1.12 7.42 10.26
CA VAL A 316 -0.94 8.84 9.86
C VAL A 316 -1.37 9.14 8.42
N THR A 317 -1.82 8.16 7.65
CA THR A 317 -2.24 8.35 6.27
C THR A 317 -3.74 8.21 6.05
N VAL A 318 -4.43 7.47 6.92
CA VAL A 318 -5.87 7.23 6.83
C VAL A 318 -6.50 7.38 8.19
N THR A 319 -7.41 8.32 8.31
CA THR A 319 -8.27 8.50 9.49
C THR A 319 -9.66 7.95 9.23
N THR A 320 -10.15 7.10 10.11
CA THR A 320 -11.51 6.56 10.06
C THR A 320 -12.40 7.32 11.04
N VAL A 321 -13.46 7.94 10.50
CA VAL A 321 -14.35 8.84 11.22
C VAL A 321 -15.74 8.22 11.33
N VAL A 322 -16.28 8.12 12.54
CA VAL A 322 -17.62 7.61 12.80
C VAL A 322 -18.62 8.76 12.68
N LEU A 323 -19.65 8.60 11.84
CA LEU A 323 -20.73 9.58 11.75
C LEU A 323 -21.75 9.35 12.88
N PRO A 324 -22.42 10.42 13.35
CA PRO A 324 -23.54 10.30 14.27
C PRO A 324 -24.69 9.45 13.70
N LYS A 325 -25.53 8.91 14.54
CA LYS A 325 -26.73 8.18 14.11
C LYS A 325 -27.61 9.04 13.20
N GLY A 326 -28.16 8.44 12.17
CA GLY A 326 -29.07 9.10 11.22
C GLY A 326 -28.40 9.58 9.93
N TYR A 327 -27.07 9.51 9.82
CA TYR A 327 -26.37 9.81 8.55
C TYR A 327 -26.13 8.54 7.74
N ASP A 328 -26.43 8.59 6.43
CA ASP A 328 -26.04 7.57 5.47
C ASP A 328 -24.63 7.87 4.94
N TYR A 329 -23.73 6.91 5.07
CA TYR A 329 -22.31 7.06 4.67
C TYR A 329 -22.14 7.22 3.15
N ILE A 330 -23.00 6.61 2.35
CA ILE A 330 -22.94 6.71 0.87
C ILE A 330 -23.44 8.06 0.43
N GLU A 331 -24.55 8.56 1.00
CA GLU A 331 -25.08 9.87 0.72
C GLU A 331 -24.10 10.95 1.13
N PHE A 332 -23.45 10.81 2.29
CA PHE A 332 -22.42 11.70 2.76
C PHE A 332 -21.27 11.86 1.75
N VAL A 333 -20.71 10.75 1.26
CA VAL A 333 -19.66 10.75 0.26
C VAL A 333 -20.12 11.37 -1.06
N LYS A 334 -21.36 11.09 -1.50
CA LYS A 334 -21.92 11.70 -2.71
C LYS A 334 -22.05 13.21 -2.57
N TYR A 335 -22.45 13.68 -1.39
CA TYR A 335 -22.56 15.12 -1.12
C TYR A 335 -21.20 15.80 -1.14
N MET A 336 -20.19 15.21 -0.49
CA MET A 336 -18.80 15.70 -0.47
C MET A 336 -18.24 15.90 -1.88
N ILE A 337 -18.37 14.90 -2.75
CA ILE A 337 -17.85 15.01 -4.12
C ILE A 337 -18.64 16.02 -4.96
N LYS A 338 -19.96 16.06 -4.81
CA LYS A 338 -20.82 16.94 -5.61
C LYS A 338 -20.65 18.42 -5.25
N ASN A 339 -20.55 18.74 -3.96
CA ASN A 339 -20.60 20.13 -3.49
C ASN A 339 -19.23 20.71 -3.14
N HIS A 340 -18.26 19.87 -2.77
CA HIS A 340 -16.92 20.32 -2.40
C HIS A 340 -15.82 19.85 -3.36
N ASN A 341 -16.16 18.99 -4.34
CA ASN A 341 -15.19 18.37 -5.24
C ASN A 341 -14.06 17.62 -4.49
N ILE A 342 -14.41 17.03 -3.33
CA ILE A 342 -13.50 16.22 -2.48
C ILE A 342 -14.01 14.78 -2.44
N LEU A 343 -13.13 13.85 -2.80
CA LEU A 343 -13.45 12.42 -2.81
C LEU A 343 -12.89 11.74 -1.55
N ILE A 344 -13.77 11.37 -0.64
CA ILE A 344 -13.51 10.45 0.48
C ILE A 344 -14.28 9.15 0.25
N PHE A 345 -14.07 8.13 1.09
CA PHE A 345 -14.73 6.83 0.90
C PHE A 345 -15.48 6.36 2.14
N PRO A 346 -16.59 5.61 1.97
CA PRO A 346 -17.21 4.90 3.07
C PRO A 346 -16.31 3.77 3.57
N GLY A 347 -16.66 3.15 4.68
CA GLY A 347 -15.96 2.00 5.23
C GLY A 347 -15.79 0.85 4.23
N LEU A 348 -14.83 -0.03 4.48
CA LEU A 348 -14.53 -1.21 3.67
C LEU A 348 -14.27 -2.41 4.58
N GLY A 349 -14.78 -3.58 4.20
CA GLY A 349 -14.64 -4.78 5.02
C GLY A 349 -15.29 -4.59 6.40
N PRO A 350 -14.56 -4.70 7.52
CA PRO A 350 -15.15 -4.64 8.87
C PRO A 350 -15.71 -3.26 9.22
N THR A 351 -15.38 -2.20 8.47
CA THR A 351 -15.83 -0.83 8.74
C THR A 351 -17.01 -0.37 7.87
N VAL A 352 -17.53 -1.24 7.00
CA VAL A 352 -18.75 -0.94 6.18
C VAL A 352 -19.92 -0.54 7.08
N GLY A 353 -20.54 0.61 6.77
CA GLY A 353 -21.66 1.16 7.54
C GLY A 353 -21.27 1.64 8.96
N LYS A 354 -19.99 1.75 9.28
CA LYS A 354 -19.50 2.14 10.60
C LYS A 354 -18.61 3.38 10.59
N ALA A 355 -17.93 3.66 9.48
CA ALA A 355 -17.01 4.77 9.40
C ALA A 355 -16.88 5.33 7.98
N LEU A 356 -16.48 6.60 7.88
CA LEU A 356 -15.86 7.18 6.69
C LEU A 356 -14.36 6.95 6.76
N ARG A 357 -13.71 6.82 5.62
CA ARG A 357 -12.26 6.73 5.50
C ARG A 357 -11.74 7.97 4.78
N VAL A 358 -11.01 8.77 5.49
CA VAL A 358 -10.35 9.98 4.99
C VAL A 358 -8.86 9.71 4.89
N GLY A 359 -8.31 9.81 3.68
CA GLY A 359 -6.89 9.62 3.40
C GLY A 359 -6.24 10.95 3.04
N ILE A 360 -5.33 11.42 3.89
CA ILE A 360 -4.51 12.62 3.65
C ILE A 360 -3.06 12.17 3.62
N MET A 361 -2.58 11.81 2.41
CA MET A 361 -1.28 11.18 2.24
C MET A 361 -0.53 11.70 1.01
N GLY A 362 0.78 11.46 0.99
CA GLY A 362 1.62 11.84 -0.13
C GLY A 362 1.60 13.35 -0.36
N VAL A 363 1.41 13.78 -1.60
CA VAL A 363 1.34 15.20 -1.97
C VAL A 363 0.21 15.94 -1.28
N ASN A 364 -0.88 15.24 -0.92
CA ASN A 364 -2.04 15.83 -0.23
C ASN A 364 -1.84 15.96 1.29
N SER A 365 -0.75 15.46 1.85
CA SER A 365 -0.49 15.58 3.29
C SER A 365 -0.01 16.99 3.65
N THR A 366 -0.94 17.95 3.64
CA THR A 366 -0.73 19.36 4.00
C THR A 366 -1.83 19.85 4.94
N ILE A 367 -1.52 20.87 5.75
CA ILE A 367 -2.50 21.49 6.67
C ILE A 367 -3.67 22.06 5.88
N GLN A 368 -3.41 22.69 4.73
CA GLN A 368 -4.45 23.27 3.87
C GLN A 368 -5.45 22.22 3.38
N VAL A 369 -4.97 21.05 2.97
CA VAL A 369 -5.85 19.94 2.57
C VAL A 369 -6.62 19.39 3.77
N ALA A 370 -5.97 19.26 4.93
CA ALA A 370 -6.61 18.80 6.16
C ALA A 370 -7.75 19.74 6.58
N ASP A 371 -7.54 21.05 6.52
CA ASP A 371 -8.57 22.06 6.81
C ASP A 371 -9.71 22.01 5.79
N ALA A 372 -9.41 21.99 4.49
CA ALA A 372 -10.42 21.92 3.44
C ALA A 372 -11.33 20.69 3.58
N VAL A 373 -10.75 19.53 3.93
CA VAL A 373 -11.53 18.29 4.14
C VAL A 373 -12.37 18.38 5.41
N ALA A 374 -11.84 18.94 6.52
CA ALA A 374 -12.57 19.09 7.76
C ALA A 374 -13.75 20.07 7.62
N ASP A 375 -13.54 21.20 6.93
CA ASP A 375 -14.59 22.19 6.63
C ASP A 375 -15.69 21.58 5.77
N ALA A 376 -15.32 20.84 4.73
CA ALA A 376 -16.28 20.16 3.87
C ALA A 376 -17.09 19.08 4.64
N ILE A 377 -16.48 18.38 5.58
CA ILE A 377 -17.19 17.45 6.49
C ILE A 377 -18.17 18.23 7.37
N ALA A 378 -17.77 19.34 7.95
CA ALA A 378 -18.64 20.19 8.78
C ALA A 378 -19.87 20.68 8.01
N ASP A 379 -19.67 21.22 6.81
CA ASP A 379 -20.75 21.68 5.95
C ASP A 379 -21.70 20.54 5.54
N THR A 380 -21.15 19.37 5.22
CA THR A 380 -21.94 18.20 4.87
C THR A 380 -22.81 17.70 6.02
N LEU A 381 -22.29 17.72 7.24
CA LEU A 381 -23.07 17.40 8.45
C LEU A 381 -24.29 18.33 8.62
N ILE A 382 -24.09 19.64 8.42
CA ILE A 382 -25.16 20.63 8.52
C ILE A 382 -26.21 20.42 7.42
N ALA A 383 -25.76 20.24 6.19
CA ALA A 383 -26.63 20.12 5.03
C ALA A 383 -27.51 18.86 5.09
N LEU A 384 -26.94 17.70 5.44
CA LEU A 384 -27.68 16.44 5.47
C LEU A 384 -28.57 16.30 6.70
N LYS A 385 -28.24 16.99 7.83
CA LYS A 385 -29.14 17.06 8.99
C LYS A 385 -30.44 17.79 8.68
N LYS A 386 -30.38 18.83 7.85
CA LYS A 386 -31.58 19.61 7.44
C LYS A 386 -32.48 18.85 6.48
N SER A 387 -31.99 17.88 5.75
CA SER A 387 -32.79 17.06 4.80
C SER A 387 -33.49 15.88 5.46
N SER A 388 -33.16 15.56 6.71
CA SER A 388 -33.75 14.44 7.47
C SER A 388 -34.85 14.88 8.46
N LEU A 389 -35.18 16.19 8.50
CA LEU A 389 -36.29 16.83 9.21
C LEU A 389 -37.39 17.23 8.21
#